data_d4bcba942c8e0c2be19a1a9f7f45c26f
#
_entry.id   d4bcba942c8e0c2be19a1a9f7f45c26f
#
_cell.length_a   1.000
_cell.length_b   1.000
_cell.length_c   1.000
_cell.angle_alpha   90.00
_cell.angle_beta   90.00
_cell.angle_gamma   90.00
#
_symmetry.space_group_name_H-M   'P 1'
#
loop_
_entity.id
_entity.type
_entity.pdbx_description
1 polymer ?
#
loop_
_entity_poly.entity_id
_entity_poly.type
_entity_poly.pdbx_seq_one_letter_code
_entity_poly.pdbx_strand_id
1 'polypeptide(L)'
;LAAVTALTVQDTAGIEEIHPVSPDLLDDQARCLLEDMSVQAIKVGGLYTAETASVAAQVAADYSQVPLVLHLGQRAPLPADAADEDDADDLLAATLELVLPQTDLLVIEHLRLAQWHADGDIDIGDAPSPMHALVAAGAEWVLVLGSPQRPGHYANVLLGPAGQTHTWPWQAPPDRNGDAGGLAATAITAMLARGLEMPEAVRQGLAHADASVAASF
;
A
#
# COMPACT_ATOMS: atom_id res chain seq x y z
N LEU A 1 14.73 -0.87 -8.94
CA LEU A 1 15.50 -1.11 -7.72
C LEU A 1 14.57 -1.70 -6.67
N ALA A 2 15.07 -2.55 -5.77
CA ALA A 2 14.27 -3.12 -4.70
C ALA A 2 15.15 -3.38 -3.47
N ALA A 3 14.64 -3.01 -2.29
CA ALA A 3 15.05 -3.53 -1.01
C ALA A 3 14.08 -4.66 -0.61
N VAL A 4 14.61 -5.78 -0.16
CA VAL A 4 13.83 -6.97 0.16
C VAL A 4 13.38 -6.90 1.61
N THR A 5 12.07 -6.99 1.86
CA THR A 5 11.48 -6.99 3.22
C THR A 5 11.29 -8.39 3.78
N ALA A 6 11.10 -9.38 2.91
CA ALA A 6 11.01 -10.80 3.27
C ALA A 6 11.32 -11.70 2.07
N LEU A 7 11.70 -12.94 2.36
CA LEU A 7 11.70 -14.04 1.41
C LEU A 7 10.42 -14.85 1.61
N THR A 8 9.75 -15.22 0.51
CA THR A 8 8.50 -15.98 0.57
C THR A 8 8.63 -17.30 -0.16
N VAL A 9 8.03 -18.35 0.40
CA VAL A 9 7.74 -19.59 -0.31
C VAL A 9 6.30 -19.49 -0.76
N GLN A 10 6.08 -19.39 -2.08
CA GLN A 10 4.75 -19.16 -2.62
C GLN A 10 4.54 -19.84 -3.97
N ASP A 11 3.30 -20.18 -4.25
CA ASP A 11 2.84 -20.69 -5.55
C ASP A 11 1.69 -19.84 -6.10
N THR A 12 0.96 -20.36 -7.08
CA THR A 12 -0.19 -19.66 -7.67
C THR A 12 -1.45 -19.69 -6.79
N ALA A 13 -1.47 -20.50 -5.72
CA ALA A 13 -2.58 -20.58 -4.77
C ALA A 13 -2.41 -19.62 -3.60
N GLY A 14 -1.14 -19.33 -3.20
CA GLY A 14 -0.88 -18.41 -2.09
C GLY A 14 0.55 -18.46 -1.57
N ILE A 15 0.77 -17.82 -0.44
CA ILE A 15 2.04 -17.81 0.29
C ILE A 15 1.98 -18.92 1.34
N GLU A 16 2.96 -19.84 1.32
CA GLU A 16 3.10 -20.93 2.28
C GLU A 16 3.98 -20.51 3.46
N GLU A 17 5.09 -19.79 3.19
CA GLU A 17 6.02 -19.33 4.24
C GLU A 17 6.48 -17.90 3.97
N ILE A 18 6.74 -17.15 5.04
CA ILE A 18 7.31 -15.80 5.00
C ILE A 18 8.50 -15.77 5.97
N HIS A 19 9.66 -15.36 5.46
CA HIS A 19 10.88 -15.17 6.22
C HIS A 19 11.27 -13.69 6.16
N PRO A 20 10.87 -12.85 7.13
CA PRO A 20 11.27 -11.45 7.18
C PRO A 20 12.79 -11.30 7.22
N VAL A 21 13.34 -10.30 6.54
CA VAL A 21 14.74 -9.95 6.71
C VAL A 21 14.92 -9.16 8.01
N SER A 22 16.14 -9.15 8.56
CA SER A 22 16.40 -8.33 9.74
C SER A 22 16.22 -6.84 9.42
N PRO A 23 15.79 -6.03 10.41
CA PRO A 23 15.67 -4.58 10.26
C PRO A 23 16.98 -3.92 9.77
N ASP A 24 18.12 -4.32 10.33
CA ASP A 24 19.44 -3.81 9.94
C ASP A 24 19.73 -4.08 8.45
N LEU A 25 19.41 -5.30 7.96
CA LEU A 25 19.63 -5.64 6.56
C LEU A 25 18.69 -4.82 5.63
N LEU A 26 17.47 -4.54 6.06
CA LEU A 26 16.55 -3.70 5.29
C LEU A 26 17.07 -2.26 5.21
N ASP A 27 17.53 -1.69 6.35
CA ASP A 27 18.11 -0.34 6.39
C ASP A 27 19.34 -0.23 5.49
N ASP A 28 20.29 -1.17 5.63
CA ASP A 28 21.50 -1.22 4.80
C ASP A 28 21.18 -1.30 3.30
N GLN A 29 20.22 -2.14 2.89
CA GLN A 29 19.79 -2.23 1.49
C GLN A 29 19.20 -0.91 0.99
N ALA A 30 18.29 -0.31 1.77
CA ALA A 30 17.61 0.92 1.38
C ALA A 30 18.60 2.09 1.25
N ARG A 31 19.46 2.28 2.25
CA ARG A 31 20.46 3.35 2.24
C ARG A 31 21.49 3.17 1.14
N CYS A 32 22.00 1.97 0.93
CA CYS A 32 22.93 1.67 -0.16
C CYS A 32 22.34 2.09 -1.54
N LEU A 33 21.05 1.82 -1.78
CA LEU A 33 20.40 2.23 -3.03
C LEU A 33 20.17 3.75 -3.12
N LEU A 34 19.72 4.37 -2.04
CA LEU A 34 19.37 5.79 -1.99
C LEU A 34 20.61 6.70 -2.02
N GLU A 35 21.75 6.24 -1.51
CA GLU A 35 23.02 6.95 -1.56
C GLU A 35 23.70 6.85 -2.92
N ASP A 36 23.55 5.71 -3.62
CA ASP A 36 24.19 5.47 -4.92
C ASP A 36 23.37 6.04 -6.09
N MET A 37 22.04 6.12 -5.96
CA MET A 37 21.15 6.43 -7.07
C MET A 37 20.16 7.55 -6.73
N SER A 38 19.86 8.39 -7.73
CA SER A 38 18.79 9.38 -7.63
C SER A 38 17.43 8.69 -7.77
N VAL A 39 16.76 8.45 -6.63
CA VAL A 39 15.43 7.85 -6.57
C VAL A 39 14.37 8.95 -6.62
N GLN A 40 13.37 8.83 -7.50
CA GLN A 40 12.31 9.82 -7.72
C GLN A 40 10.97 9.45 -7.09
N ALA A 41 10.77 8.20 -6.66
CA ALA A 41 9.63 7.77 -5.88
C ALA A 41 9.94 6.44 -5.19
N ILE A 42 9.33 6.20 -4.05
CA ILE A 42 9.47 4.99 -3.25
C ILE A 42 8.10 4.31 -3.16
N LYS A 43 8.05 2.99 -3.35
CA LYS A 43 6.90 2.17 -3.01
C LYS A 43 7.24 1.27 -1.82
N VAL A 44 6.46 1.38 -0.78
CA VAL A 44 6.46 0.41 0.32
C VAL A 44 5.32 -0.58 0.08
N GLY A 45 5.66 -1.87 0.06
CA GLY A 45 4.72 -2.98 -0.11
C GLY A 45 4.58 -3.77 1.19
N GLY A 46 4.72 -5.11 1.12
CA GLY A 46 4.61 -5.97 2.30
C GLY A 46 5.67 -5.65 3.35
N LEU A 47 5.21 -5.24 4.51
CA LEU A 47 5.97 -5.20 5.76
C LEU A 47 5.47 -6.36 6.63
N TYR A 48 6.37 -7.00 7.36
CA TYR A 48 6.06 -8.26 8.04
C TYR A 48 6.37 -8.23 9.53
N THR A 49 7.07 -7.19 10.01
CA THR A 49 7.32 -6.94 11.44
C THR A 49 7.24 -5.44 11.75
N ALA A 50 6.94 -5.10 13.00
CA ALA A 50 6.89 -3.71 13.47
C ALA A 50 8.26 -3.00 13.32
N GLU A 51 9.35 -3.73 13.49
CA GLU A 51 10.70 -3.19 13.32
C GLU A 51 10.97 -2.83 11.85
N THR A 52 10.56 -3.67 10.89
CA THR A 52 10.70 -3.33 9.45
C THR A 52 9.82 -2.15 9.05
N ALA A 53 8.64 -1.98 9.67
CA ALA A 53 7.82 -0.78 9.51
C ALA A 53 8.53 0.47 10.07
N SER A 54 9.17 0.37 11.24
CA SER A 54 9.97 1.45 11.81
C SER A 54 11.13 1.86 10.91
N VAL A 55 11.86 0.90 10.32
CA VAL A 55 12.93 1.19 9.35
C VAL A 55 12.37 1.90 8.11
N ALA A 56 11.26 1.41 7.55
CA ALA A 56 10.63 2.04 6.39
C ALA A 56 10.21 3.50 6.68
N ALA A 57 9.66 3.76 7.87
CA ALA A 57 9.29 5.11 8.31
C ALA A 57 10.51 6.02 8.48
N GLN A 58 11.60 5.51 9.05
CA GLN A 58 12.84 6.27 9.22
C GLN A 58 13.46 6.64 7.88
N VAL A 59 13.54 5.67 6.96
CA VAL A 59 14.02 5.93 5.59
C VAL A 59 13.15 6.97 4.89
N ALA A 60 11.83 6.87 5.01
CA ALA A 60 10.90 7.85 4.42
C ALA A 60 11.12 9.25 5.01
N ALA A 61 11.31 9.39 6.31
CA ALA A 61 11.58 10.66 6.98
C ALA A 61 12.92 11.28 6.52
N ASP A 62 13.97 10.47 6.37
CA ASP A 62 15.29 10.92 5.90
C ASP A 62 15.26 11.40 4.43
N TYR A 63 14.35 10.86 3.62
CA TYR A 63 14.17 11.18 2.20
C TYR A 63 12.80 11.81 1.91
N SER A 64 12.31 12.67 2.80
CA SER A 64 10.97 13.26 2.79
C SER A 64 10.58 14.04 1.53
N GLN A 65 11.51 14.38 0.64
CA GLN A 65 11.22 14.99 -0.66
C GLN A 65 10.95 13.97 -1.77
N VAL A 66 11.12 12.67 -1.50
CA VAL A 66 10.87 11.60 -2.46
C VAL A 66 9.47 11.05 -2.22
N PRO A 67 8.53 11.15 -3.17
CA PRO A 67 7.17 10.67 -2.98
C PRO A 67 7.12 9.20 -2.54
N LEU A 68 6.35 8.92 -1.49
CA LEU A 68 6.17 7.59 -0.94
C LEU A 68 4.75 7.07 -1.18
N VAL A 69 4.66 5.91 -1.82
CA VAL A 69 3.42 5.16 -2.01
C VAL A 69 3.42 3.96 -1.07
N LEU A 70 2.52 3.95 -0.09
CA LEU A 70 2.28 2.81 0.79
C LEU A 70 1.15 1.95 0.21
N HIS A 71 1.42 0.67 -0.06
CA HIS A 71 0.41 -0.28 -0.51
C HIS A 71 0.10 -1.29 0.60
N LEU A 72 -1.12 -1.24 1.09
CA LEU A 72 -1.67 -2.17 2.07
C LEU A 72 -2.62 -3.15 1.37
N GLY A 73 -2.04 -4.13 0.70
CA GLY A 73 -2.76 -5.18 -0.02
C GLY A 73 -3.45 -6.19 0.90
N GLN A 74 -4.19 -7.11 0.32
CA GLN A 74 -4.72 -8.24 1.07
C GLN A 74 -3.56 -9.03 1.68
N ARG A 75 -3.61 -9.21 3.00
CA ARG A 75 -2.67 -10.11 3.65
C ARG A 75 -2.96 -11.51 3.15
N ALA A 76 -2.00 -12.15 2.52
CA ALA A 76 -2.11 -13.58 2.30
C ALA A 76 -2.39 -14.23 3.66
N PRO A 77 -3.32 -15.20 3.74
CA PRO A 77 -3.52 -15.94 4.97
C PRO A 77 -2.16 -16.54 5.36
N LEU A 78 -1.58 -16.03 6.45
CA LEU A 78 -0.43 -16.69 7.05
C LEU A 78 -0.90 -18.05 7.55
N PRO A 79 -0.06 -19.11 7.46
CA PRO A 79 -0.33 -20.34 8.16
C PRO A 79 -0.67 -20.03 9.61
N ALA A 80 -1.67 -20.72 10.17
CA ALA A 80 -2.21 -20.44 11.51
C ALA A 80 -1.17 -20.57 12.66
N ASP A 81 0.01 -21.12 12.36
CA ASP A 81 1.16 -21.30 13.24
C ASP A 81 2.30 -20.27 13.00
N ALA A 82 2.15 -19.35 12.05
CA ALA A 82 3.20 -18.46 11.59
C ALA A 82 3.09 -17.00 12.04
N ALA A 83 2.00 -16.61 12.70
CA ALA A 83 1.86 -15.27 13.29
C ALA A 83 1.17 -15.35 14.64
N ASP A 84 1.85 -14.83 15.65
CA ASP A 84 1.18 -14.45 16.89
C ASP A 84 0.21 -13.30 16.55
N GLU A 85 -1.01 -13.32 17.09
CA GLU A 85 -1.98 -12.22 16.87
C GLU A 85 -1.38 -10.89 17.37
N ASP A 86 -0.62 -10.92 18.45
CA ASP A 86 0.07 -9.75 19.01
C ASP A 86 1.08 -9.15 18.00
N ASP A 87 1.85 -9.96 17.28
CA ASP A 87 2.80 -9.48 16.25
C ASP A 87 2.09 -8.77 15.08
N ALA A 88 0.87 -9.21 14.76
CA ALA A 88 0.08 -8.62 13.69
C ALA A 88 -0.47 -7.25 14.06
N ASP A 89 -0.93 -7.09 15.30
CA ASP A 89 -1.45 -5.84 15.85
C ASP A 89 -0.32 -4.82 16.00
N ASP A 90 0.85 -5.25 16.49
CA ASP A 90 2.05 -4.42 16.59
C ASP A 90 2.53 -3.92 15.22
N LEU A 91 2.51 -4.77 14.19
CA LEU A 91 2.84 -4.37 12.82
C LEU A 91 1.83 -3.35 12.28
N LEU A 92 0.54 -3.57 12.50
CA LEU A 92 -0.51 -2.65 12.03
C LEU A 92 -0.36 -1.30 12.74
N ALA A 93 -0.20 -1.30 14.07
CA ALA A 93 0.02 -0.09 14.86
C ALA A 93 1.27 0.67 14.35
N ALA A 94 2.41 0.00 14.20
CA ALA A 94 3.63 0.61 13.68
C ALA A 94 3.43 1.17 12.26
N THR A 95 2.69 0.48 11.40
CA THR A 95 2.41 0.95 10.04
C THR A 95 1.53 2.21 10.05
N LEU A 96 0.47 2.24 10.85
CA LEU A 96 -0.44 3.38 10.92
C LEU A 96 0.17 4.57 11.68
N GLU A 97 0.96 4.34 12.71
CA GLU A 97 1.53 5.41 13.55
C GLU A 97 2.83 5.99 12.97
N LEU A 98 3.66 5.18 12.31
CA LEU A 98 4.99 5.60 11.88
C LEU A 98 5.10 5.79 10.37
N VAL A 99 4.56 4.87 9.55
CA VAL A 99 4.72 4.91 8.09
C VAL A 99 3.67 5.80 7.44
N LEU A 100 2.40 5.70 7.90
CA LEU A 100 1.29 6.46 7.30
C LEU A 100 1.52 7.97 7.30
N PRO A 101 2.05 8.61 8.39
CA PRO A 101 2.33 10.05 8.38
C PRO A 101 3.44 10.50 7.40
N GLN A 102 4.21 9.55 6.85
CA GLN A 102 5.24 9.82 5.84
C GLN A 102 4.73 9.54 4.41
N THR A 103 3.44 9.18 4.27
CA THR A 103 2.89 8.63 3.04
C THR A 103 2.20 9.69 2.20
N ASP A 104 2.69 9.91 0.97
CA ASP A 104 2.02 10.79 -0.01
C ASP A 104 0.79 10.11 -0.62
N LEU A 105 0.84 8.79 -0.85
CA LEU A 105 -0.31 8.03 -1.32
C LEU A 105 -0.43 6.69 -0.61
N LEU A 106 -1.52 6.51 0.14
CA LEU A 106 -1.94 5.19 0.59
C LEU A 106 -2.81 4.52 -0.48
N VAL A 107 -2.47 3.29 -0.86
CA VAL A 107 -3.28 2.42 -1.73
C VAL A 107 -3.78 1.23 -0.91
N ILE A 108 -5.10 1.03 -0.85
CA ILE A 108 -5.72 -0.03 -0.05
C ILE A 108 -6.96 -0.58 -0.77
N GLU A 109 -7.20 -1.89 -0.69
CA GLU A 109 -8.43 -2.51 -1.18
C GLU A 109 -9.60 -2.20 -0.27
N HIS A 110 -10.78 -1.98 -0.88
CA HIS A 110 -12.01 -1.69 -0.14
C HIS A 110 -12.34 -2.73 0.93
N LEU A 111 -12.18 -4.00 0.61
CA LEU A 111 -12.49 -5.09 1.56
C LEU A 111 -11.60 -5.03 2.79
N ARG A 112 -10.32 -4.71 2.61
CA ARG A 112 -9.38 -4.56 3.72
C ARG A 112 -9.74 -3.37 4.60
N LEU A 113 -10.02 -2.23 3.98
CA LEU A 113 -10.43 -1.02 4.69
C LEU A 113 -11.73 -1.24 5.48
N ALA A 114 -12.70 -1.94 4.87
CA ALA A 114 -13.96 -2.27 5.52
C ALA A 114 -13.79 -3.23 6.69
N GLN A 115 -12.88 -4.21 6.57
CA GLN A 115 -12.54 -5.13 7.66
C GLN A 115 -11.91 -4.37 8.83
N TRP A 116 -10.88 -3.59 8.61
CA TRP A 116 -10.21 -2.81 9.66
C TRP A 116 -11.17 -1.86 10.37
N HIS A 117 -12.12 -1.29 9.63
CA HIS A 117 -13.16 -0.48 10.25
C HIS A 117 -14.11 -1.31 11.13
N ALA A 118 -14.50 -2.51 10.68
CA ALA A 118 -15.40 -3.39 11.42
C ALA A 118 -14.73 -3.98 12.68
N ASP A 119 -13.43 -4.27 12.60
CA ASP A 119 -12.63 -4.83 13.71
C ASP A 119 -12.19 -3.76 14.72
N GLY A 120 -12.32 -2.46 14.35
CA GLY A 120 -11.93 -1.34 15.22
C GLY A 120 -10.46 -0.93 15.12
N ASP A 121 -9.73 -1.50 14.15
CA ASP A 121 -8.31 -1.20 13.89
C ASP A 121 -8.09 0.23 13.41
N ILE A 122 -9.11 0.85 12.83
CA ILE A 122 -9.12 2.27 12.45
C ILE A 122 -10.16 2.99 13.29
N ASP A 123 -9.69 3.88 14.16
CA ASP A 123 -10.58 4.81 14.86
C ASP A 123 -11.05 5.89 13.89
N ILE A 124 -12.35 5.91 13.60
CA ILE A 124 -12.93 6.92 12.71
C ILE A 124 -13.18 8.23 13.47
N GLY A 125 -13.38 8.18 14.79
CA GLY A 125 -13.77 9.35 15.58
C GLY A 125 -14.92 10.12 14.92
N ASP A 126 -14.73 11.42 14.68
CA ASP A 126 -15.70 12.29 13.99
C ASP A 126 -15.50 12.34 12.46
N ALA A 127 -14.62 11.51 11.87
CA ALA A 127 -14.36 11.53 10.44
C ALA A 127 -15.57 11.02 9.63
N PRO A 128 -15.88 11.61 8.46
CA PRO A 128 -17.04 11.22 7.65
C PRO A 128 -16.99 9.78 7.12
N SER A 129 -15.80 9.21 7.01
CA SER A 129 -15.58 7.83 6.55
C SER A 129 -14.19 7.33 6.94
N PRO A 130 -13.91 6.00 6.84
CA PRO A 130 -12.57 5.45 7.07
C PRO A 130 -11.47 6.09 6.21
N MET A 131 -11.77 6.47 4.96
CA MET A 131 -10.79 7.20 4.12
C MET A 131 -10.40 8.56 4.73
N HIS A 132 -11.37 9.29 5.27
CA HIS A 132 -11.11 10.58 5.92
C HIS A 132 -10.31 10.39 7.21
N ALA A 133 -10.54 9.31 7.95
CA ALA A 133 -9.76 8.98 9.13
C ALA A 133 -8.28 8.72 8.77
N LEU A 134 -8.02 8.00 7.68
CA LEU A 134 -6.66 7.75 7.20
C LEU A 134 -5.94 9.02 6.72
N VAL A 135 -6.67 9.95 6.07
CA VAL A 135 -6.11 11.27 5.75
C VAL A 135 -5.83 12.06 7.03
N ALA A 136 -6.74 12.03 8.00
CA ALA A 136 -6.53 12.70 9.30
C ALA A 136 -5.39 12.07 10.11
N ALA A 137 -5.13 10.77 9.93
CA ALA A 137 -4.00 10.05 10.54
C ALA A 137 -2.65 10.32 9.85
N GLY A 138 -2.63 11.07 8.74
CA GLY A 138 -1.40 11.61 8.15
C GLY A 138 -1.13 11.25 6.69
N ALA A 139 -1.86 10.34 6.06
CA ALA A 139 -1.72 10.12 4.62
C ALA A 139 -2.14 11.38 3.84
N GLU A 140 -1.32 11.86 2.91
CA GLU A 140 -1.71 13.02 2.10
C GLU A 140 -2.87 12.68 1.17
N TRP A 141 -2.80 11.53 0.49
CA TRP A 141 -3.84 10.99 -0.38
C TRP A 141 -4.16 9.54 -0.02
N VAL A 142 -5.43 9.17 -0.15
CA VAL A 142 -5.90 7.78 0.05
C VAL A 142 -6.62 7.29 -1.19
N LEU A 143 -6.12 6.22 -1.81
CA LEU A 143 -6.74 5.52 -2.94
C LEU A 143 -7.34 4.20 -2.45
N VAL A 144 -8.68 4.10 -2.50
CA VAL A 144 -9.39 2.85 -2.22
C VAL A 144 -9.74 2.17 -3.54
N LEU A 145 -9.26 0.94 -3.72
CA LEU A 145 -9.52 0.12 -4.89
C LEU A 145 -10.81 -0.69 -4.70
N GLY A 146 -11.64 -0.74 -5.74
CA GLY A 146 -12.84 -1.57 -5.76
C GLY A 146 -13.95 -1.15 -4.80
N SER A 147 -14.08 0.14 -4.49
CA SER A 147 -15.13 0.65 -3.61
C SER A 147 -16.53 0.51 -4.24
N PRO A 148 -17.53 -0.09 -3.54
CA PRO A 148 -18.89 -0.20 -4.04
C PRO A 148 -19.54 1.18 -4.15
N GLN A 149 -20.16 1.46 -5.28
CA GLN A 149 -20.91 2.71 -5.55
C GLN A 149 -22.42 2.48 -5.52
N ARG A 150 -22.87 1.44 -6.17
CA ARG A 150 -24.25 0.95 -6.23
C ARG A 150 -24.23 -0.55 -6.58
N PRO A 151 -25.33 -1.28 -6.41
CA PRO A 151 -25.35 -2.72 -6.72
C PRO A 151 -24.74 -3.04 -8.09
N GLY A 152 -23.70 -3.89 -8.10
CA GLY A 152 -22.98 -4.32 -9.29
C GLY A 152 -22.01 -3.30 -9.91
N HIS A 153 -21.82 -2.13 -9.29
CA HIS A 153 -20.88 -1.11 -9.79
C HIS A 153 -19.85 -0.76 -8.72
N TYR A 154 -18.59 -0.82 -9.11
CA TYR A 154 -17.44 -0.53 -8.26
C TYR A 154 -16.55 0.55 -8.89
N ALA A 155 -15.80 1.23 -8.07
CA ALA A 155 -14.88 2.27 -8.52
C ALA A 155 -13.62 2.31 -7.67
N ASN A 156 -12.54 2.77 -8.26
CA ASN A 156 -11.38 3.25 -7.52
C ASN A 156 -11.66 4.69 -7.10
N VAL A 157 -11.49 5.00 -5.84
CA VAL A 157 -11.81 6.31 -5.25
C VAL A 157 -10.55 6.89 -4.63
N LEU A 158 -10.12 8.05 -5.09
CA LEU A 158 -9.01 8.82 -4.53
C LEU A 158 -9.58 10.00 -3.73
N LEU A 159 -9.15 10.11 -2.48
CA LEU A 159 -9.46 11.24 -1.58
C LEU A 159 -8.17 12.01 -1.30
N GLY A 160 -8.20 13.32 -1.46
CA GLY A 160 -7.07 14.20 -1.17
C GLY A 160 -7.24 15.05 0.10
N PRO A 161 -6.18 15.79 0.48
CA PRO A 161 -6.09 16.49 1.77
C PRO A 161 -7.13 17.59 1.96
N ALA A 162 -7.61 18.21 0.87
CA ALA A 162 -8.67 19.22 0.93
C ALA A 162 -10.09 18.64 0.76
N GLY A 163 -10.23 17.30 0.85
CA GLY A 163 -11.51 16.60 0.65
C GLY A 163 -11.91 16.45 -0.81
N GLN A 164 -11.02 16.81 -1.76
CA GLN A 164 -11.28 16.56 -3.18
C GLN A 164 -11.28 15.06 -3.47
N THR A 165 -12.24 14.63 -4.30
CA THR A 165 -12.43 13.23 -4.64
C THR A 165 -12.36 13.03 -6.14
N HIS A 166 -11.63 12.01 -6.59
CA HIS A 166 -11.59 11.54 -7.96
C HIS A 166 -12.03 10.08 -8.01
N THR A 167 -12.73 9.70 -9.07
CA THR A 167 -13.33 8.36 -9.19
C THR A 167 -13.11 7.81 -10.59
N TRP A 168 -12.66 6.54 -10.66
CA TRP A 168 -12.51 5.81 -11.92
C TRP A 168 -13.28 4.49 -11.82
N PRO A 169 -13.93 4.04 -12.91
CA PRO A 169 -14.55 2.72 -12.93
C PRO A 169 -13.55 1.62 -12.55
N TRP A 170 -14.02 0.62 -11.82
CA TRP A 170 -13.22 -0.55 -11.46
C TRP A 170 -13.96 -1.82 -11.87
N GLN A 171 -13.23 -2.79 -12.38
CA GLN A 171 -13.71 -4.14 -12.66
C GLN A 171 -12.86 -5.12 -11.85
N ALA A 172 -13.52 -6.12 -11.24
CA ALA A 172 -12.82 -7.15 -10.51
C ALA A 172 -11.80 -7.84 -11.44
N PRO A 173 -10.53 -7.93 -11.05
CA PRO A 173 -9.56 -8.70 -11.79
C PRO A 173 -10.00 -10.17 -11.80
N PRO A 174 -9.62 -10.97 -12.82
CA PRO A 174 -9.85 -12.41 -12.81
C PRO A 174 -9.22 -13.06 -11.56
N ASP A 175 -9.86 -14.09 -11.01
CA ASP A 175 -9.50 -14.76 -9.74
C ASP A 175 -8.05 -15.28 -9.64
N ARG A 176 -7.28 -15.22 -10.71
CA ARG A 176 -5.88 -15.68 -10.78
C ARG A 176 -4.84 -14.57 -10.74
N ASN A 177 -5.24 -13.32 -10.58
CA ASN A 177 -4.31 -12.18 -10.46
C ASN A 177 -3.98 -11.92 -9.00
N GLY A 178 -2.90 -12.51 -8.54
CA GLY A 178 -2.50 -12.52 -7.14
C GLY A 178 -2.42 -11.16 -6.44
N ASP A 179 -1.89 -10.11 -7.09
CA ASP A 179 -1.75 -8.77 -6.46
C ASP A 179 -1.98 -7.64 -7.47
N ALA A 180 -3.23 -7.51 -7.92
CA ALA A 180 -3.63 -6.43 -8.82
C ALA A 180 -3.47 -5.04 -8.16
N GLY A 181 -3.68 -4.94 -6.85
CA GLY A 181 -3.46 -3.72 -6.07
C GLY A 181 -1.99 -3.31 -6.05
N GLY A 182 -1.09 -4.26 -5.82
CA GLY A 182 0.35 -4.02 -5.87
C GLY A 182 0.85 -3.63 -7.25
N LEU A 183 0.28 -4.20 -8.32
CA LEU A 183 0.56 -3.78 -9.70
C LEU A 183 0.13 -2.33 -9.93
N ALA A 184 -1.10 -1.98 -9.52
CA ALA A 184 -1.61 -0.61 -9.62
C ALA A 184 -0.72 0.38 -8.83
N ALA A 185 -0.41 0.07 -7.57
CA ALA A 185 0.48 0.89 -6.74
C ALA A 185 1.86 1.07 -7.38
N THR A 186 2.44 0.01 -7.95
CA THR A 186 3.74 0.07 -8.64
C THR A 186 3.68 0.96 -9.89
N ALA A 187 2.62 0.84 -10.69
CA ALA A 187 2.43 1.67 -11.87
C ALA A 187 2.24 3.14 -11.49
N ILE A 188 1.45 3.44 -10.45
CA ILE A 188 1.25 4.80 -9.94
C ILE A 188 2.58 5.39 -9.45
N THR A 189 3.36 4.62 -8.67
CA THR A 189 4.68 5.04 -8.21
C THR A 189 5.61 5.42 -9.38
N ALA A 190 5.58 4.63 -10.45
CA ALA A 190 6.36 4.93 -11.66
C ALA A 190 5.88 6.23 -12.36
N MET A 191 4.60 6.58 -12.28
CA MET A 191 4.08 7.84 -12.83
C MET A 191 4.49 9.04 -11.94
N LEU A 192 4.45 8.88 -10.61
CA LEU A 192 4.97 9.90 -9.68
C LEU A 192 6.46 10.14 -9.89
N ALA A 193 7.25 9.08 -10.07
CA ALA A 193 8.68 9.18 -10.40
C ALA A 193 8.96 9.95 -11.69
N ARG A 194 7.99 10.08 -12.58
CA ARG A 194 8.07 10.90 -13.81
C ARG A 194 7.62 12.34 -13.58
N GLY A 195 7.24 12.71 -12.37
CA GLY A 195 6.82 14.05 -11.98
C GLY A 195 5.38 14.39 -12.32
N LEU A 196 4.49 13.38 -12.48
CA LEU A 196 3.08 13.64 -12.67
C LEU A 196 2.43 14.03 -11.33
N GLU A 197 1.47 14.95 -11.38
CA GLU A 197 0.60 15.28 -10.26
C GLU A 197 -0.25 14.09 -9.81
N MET A 198 -0.58 14.00 -8.52
CA MET A 198 -1.18 12.81 -7.92
C MET A 198 -2.43 12.29 -8.65
N PRO A 199 -3.47 13.08 -8.99
CA PRO A 199 -4.66 12.54 -9.68
C PRO A 199 -4.34 11.99 -11.07
N GLU A 200 -3.39 12.61 -11.79
CA GLU A 200 -2.98 12.16 -13.12
C GLU A 200 -2.08 10.92 -13.03
N ALA A 201 -1.18 10.84 -12.05
CA ALA A 201 -0.37 9.66 -11.79
C ALA A 201 -1.26 8.44 -11.47
N VAL A 202 -2.29 8.62 -10.62
CA VAL A 202 -3.27 7.58 -10.31
C VAL A 202 -4.04 7.16 -11.56
N ARG A 203 -4.56 8.11 -12.35
CA ARG A 203 -5.30 7.81 -13.58
C ARG A 203 -4.49 6.98 -14.57
N GLN A 204 -3.24 7.38 -14.83
CA GLN A 204 -2.37 6.67 -15.77
C GLN A 204 -1.90 5.33 -15.21
N GLY A 205 -1.56 5.26 -13.92
CA GLY A 205 -1.15 4.03 -13.26
C GLY A 205 -2.25 2.96 -13.25
N LEU A 206 -3.49 3.34 -12.94
CA LEU A 206 -4.64 2.44 -13.01
C LEU A 206 -4.86 1.93 -14.44
N ALA A 207 -4.85 2.80 -15.44
CA ALA A 207 -5.01 2.40 -16.84
C ALA A 207 -3.90 1.44 -17.31
N HIS A 208 -2.66 1.63 -16.83
CA HIS A 208 -1.55 0.72 -17.14
C HIS A 208 -1.73 -0.64 -16.47
N ALA A 209 -2.14 -0.65 -15.20
CA ALA A 209 -2.41 -1.89 -14.48
C ALA A 209 -3.52 -2.71 -15.14
N ASP A 210 -4.64 -2.06 -15.49
CA ASP A 210 -5.77 -2.71 -16.18
C ASP A 210 -5.34 -3.32 -17.53
N ALA A 211 -4.55 -2.57 -18.32
CA ALA A 211 -4.01 -3.08 -19.58
C ALA A 211 -3.06 -4.26 -19.40
N SER A 212 -2.24 -4.25 -18.35
CA SER A 212 -1.31 -5.33 -18.05
C SER A 212 -2.04 -6.60 -17.61
N VAL A 213 -3.08 -6.46 -16.78
CA VAL A 213 -3.96 -7.56 -16.38
C VAL A 213 -4.65 -8.16 -17.61
N ALA A 214 -5.22 -7.34 -18.48
CA ALA A 214 -5.90 -7.80 -19.70
C ALA A 214 -4.95 -8.52 -20.69
N ALA A 215 -3.65 -8.19 -20.68
CA ALA A 215 -2.65 -8.82 -21.55
C ALA A 215 -2.08 -10.14 -21.00
N SER A 216 -2.40 -10.50 -19.77
CA SER A 216 -1.89 -11.71 -19.10
C SER A 216 -2.76 -12.94 -19.35
N PHE A 217 -3.82 -12.84 -20.18
CA PHE A 217 -4.78 -13.91 -20.49
C PHE A 217 -5.01 -14.10 -21.99
#